data_0f435449eaad6abe4dbaf2b64cf778f9
#
_entry.id   0f435449eaad6abe4dbaf2b64cf778f9
#
_cell.length_a   1.000
_cell.length_b   1.000
_cell.length_c   1.000
_cell.angle_alpha   90.00
_cell.angle_beta   90.00
_cell.angle_gamma   90.00
#
_symmetry.space_group_name_H-M   'P 1'
#
loop_
_entity.id
_entity.type
_entity.pdbx_description
1 polymer ?
#
loop_
_entity_poly.entity_id
_entity_poly.type
_entity_poly.pdbx_seq_one_letter_code
_entity_poly.pdbx_strand_id
1 'polypeptide(L)'
;YGVDIVIPQKYEGMGEMDPKKLEETLQAMVPQEHHDFAAKLLADHGVPEWPEKEKMGLLGWNEAIATQLVDVALTRPKCRLIANALGTPPADIIKRIQDSGRLVGALCGKVKQAVQHKKAGLDFIIAQGGEGGGHTGDVGSMVLWPQIIDAVGDTPVLAAGGIGNGRQVLAAMAMGAQGVWSGSLWL
;
A
#
# COMPACT_ATOMS: atom_id res chain seq x y z
N TYR A 1 -8.89 -13.42 7.36
CA TYR A 1 -8.65 -12.05 6.91
C TYR A 1 -7.18 -11.85 6.54
N GLY A 2 -6.91 -10.75 5.84
CA GLY A 2 -5.57 -10.26 5.57
C GLY A 2 -5.34 -8.88 6.16
N VAL A 3 -4.10 -8.42 6.10
CA VAL A 3 -3.70 -7.06 6.45
C VAL A 3 -2.91 -6.44 5.31
N ASP A 4 -3.05 -5.16 5.13
CA ASP A 4 -2.27 -4.35 4.22
C ASP A 4 -1.33 -3.47 5.04
N ILE A 5 -0.04 -3.49 4.70
CA ILE A 5 1.01 -2.78 5.43
C ILE A 5 1.78 -1.91 4.44
N VAL A 6 2.22 -0.76 4.89
CA VAL A 6 3.09 0.11 4.11
C VAL A 6 4.54 -0.17 4.49
N ILE A 7 5.27 -0.87 3.60
CA ILE A 7 6.70 -1.13 3.75
C ILE A 7 7.42 -0.34 2.63
N PRO A 8 7.95 0.84 2.92
CA PRO A 8 8.59 1.68 1.91
C PRO A 8 9.91 1.06 1.44
N GLN A 9 10.16 1.09 0.13
CA GLN A 9 11.45 0.64 -0.43
C GLN A 9 12.53 1.72 -0.36
N LYS A 10 12.12 2.97 -0.54
CA LYS A 10 12.99 4.15 -0.46
C LYS A 10 12.19 5.34 0.04
N TYR A 11 12.73 6.08 0.98
CA TYR A 11 12.21 7.35 1.44
C TYR A 11 13.37 8.24 1.91
N GLU A 12 13.14 9.53 1.94
CA GLU A 12 14.12 10.48 2.45
C GLU A 12 14.33 10.25 3.96
N GLY A 13 15.57 10.27 4.41
CA GLY A 13 15.91 9.91 5.80
C GLY A 13 15.93 8.40 6.08
N MET A 14 15.95 7.56 5.04
CA MET A 14 16.08 6.10 5.20
C MET A 14 17.39 5.78 5.94
N GLY A 15 17.26 4.99 7.02
CA GLY A 15 18.39 4.67 7.92
C GLY A 15 18.44 5.52 9.20
N GLU A 16 17.66 6.62 9.30
CA GLU A 16 17.49 7.32 10.57
C GLU A 16 16.61 6.50 11.52
N MET A 17 17.20 6.07 12.63
CA MET A 17 16.53 5.21 13.61
C MET A 17 15.80 6.00 14.70
N ASP A 18 16.06 7.32 14.82
CA ASP A 18 15.36 8.20 15.75
C ASP A 18 14.10 8.78 15.10
N PRO A 19 12.89 8.35 15.52
CA PRO A 19 11.63 8.82 14.93
C PRO A 19 11.49 10.36 15.00
N LYS A 20 12.01 11.00 16.05
CA LYS A 20 11.90 12.44 16.22
C LYS A 20 12.75 13.19 15.19
N LYS A 21 14.00 12.74 14.98
CA LYS A 21 14.87 13.33 13.95
C LYS A 21 14.33 13.10 12.55
N LEU A 22 13.75 11.92 12.27
CA LEU A 22 13.09 11.64 11.00
C LEU A 22 11.94 12.60 10.79
N GLU A 23 11.10 12.80 11.81
CA GLU A 23 9.97 13.73 11.74
C GLU A 23 10.44 15.17 11.48
N GLU A 24 11.43 15.66 12.21
CA GLU A 24 12.02 16.99 12.01
C GLU A 24 12.57 17.16 10.58
N THR A 25 13.24 16.15 10.05
CA THR A 25 13.76 16.16 8.68
C THR A 25 12.64 16.24 7.65
N LEU A 26 11.60 15.42 7.79
CA LEU A 26 10.46 15.39 6.86
C LEU A 26 9.63 16.68 6.93
N GLN A 27 9.42 17.23 8.12
CA GLN A 27 8.73 18.50 8.31
C GLN A 27 9.48 19.66 7.64
N ALA A 28 10.82 19.68 7.76
CA ALA A 28 11.64 20.70 7.11
C ALA A 28 11.60 20.66 5.58
N MET A 29 11.20 19.53 4.99
CA MET A 29 11.05 19.39 3.53
C MET A 29 9.73 19.95 3.00
N VAL A 30 8.74 20.19 3.86
CA VAL A 30 7.46 20.75 3.43
C VAL A 30 7.61 22.25 3.22
N PRO A 31 7.36 22.79 2.00
CA PRO A 31 7.45 24.22 1.74
C PRO A 31 6.52 25.03 2.65
N GLN A 32 6.97 26.18 3.10
CA GLN A 32 6.18 27.07 3.99
C GLN A 32 4.82 27.44 3.39
N GLU A 33 4.76 27.66 2.08
CA GLU A 33 3.51 27.95 1.36
C GLU A 33 2.42 26.88 1.55
N HIS A 34 2.80 25.60 1.73
CA HIS A 34 1.85 24.52 1.97
C HIS A 34 1.32 24.58 3.42
N HIS A 35 2.17 24.93 4.37
CA HIS A 35 1.73 25.15 5.76
C HIS A 35 0.77 26.34 5.85
N ASP A 36 1.09 27.46 5.19
CA ASP A 36 0.28 28.67 5.15
C ASP A 36 -1.08 28.40 4.49
N PHE A 37 -1.07 27.66 3.37
CA PHE A 37 -2.31 27.24 2.70
C PHE A 37 -3.20 26.38 3.60
N ALA A 38 -2.63 25.38 4.24
CA ALA A 38 -3.38 24.50 5.14
C ALA A 38 -3.95 25.27 6.34
N ALA A 39 -3.14 26.12 6.98
CA ALA A 39 -3.58 26.97 8.09
C ALA A 39 -4.72 27.90 7.69
N LYS A 40 -4.59 28.57 6.52
CA LYS A 40 -5.64 29.42 6.00
C LYS A 40 -6.94 28.66 5.74
N LEU A 41 -6.85 27.48 5.08
CA LEU A 41 -8.01 26.65 4.75
C LEU A 41 -8.76 26.24 6.02
N LEU A 42 -8.03 25.77 7.06
CA LEU A 42 -8.62 25.40 8.32
C LEU A 42 -9.31 26.58 9.03
N ALA A 43 -8.66 27.76 9.04
CA ALA A 43 -9.22 28.96 9.61
C ALA A 43 -10.48 29.43 8.86
N ASP A 44 -10.47 29.43 7.53
CA ASP A 44 -11.61 29.82 6.67
C ASP A 44 -12.85 28.91 6.94
N HIS A 45 -12.62 27.67 7.37
CA HIS A 45 -13.70 26.73 7.71
C HIS A 45 -14.00 26.62 9.22
N GLY A 46 -13.40 27.48 10.03
CA GLY A 46 -13.64 27.50 11.49
C GLY A 46 -13.18 26.23 12.21
N VAL A 47 -12.22 25.51 11.66
CA VAL A 47 -11.65 24.34 12.33
C VAL A 47 -10.75 24.81 13.46
N PRO A 48 -10.98 24.39 14.72
CA PRO A 48 -10.15 24.79 15.83
C PRO A 48 -8.73 24.24 15.72
N GLU A 49 -7.76 24.94 16.28
CA GLU A 49 -6.40 24.42 16.36
C GLU A 49 -6.37 23.11 17.16
N TRP A 50 -5.58 22.15 16.63
CA TRP A 50 -5.38 20.87 17.31
C TRP A 50 -4.52 21.10 18.56
N PRO A 51 -4.94 20.61 19.74
CA PRO A 51 -4.15 20.76 20.96
C PRO A 51 -2.75 20.15 20.80
N GLU A 52 -1.71 20.87 21.24
CA GLU A 52 -0.31 20.46 21.08
C GLU A 52 -0.05 19.04 21.62
N LYS A 53 -0.64 18.72 22.76
CA LYS A 53 -0.53 17.41 23.41
C LYS A 53 -1.24 16.26 22.66
N GLU A 54 -2.08 16.58 21.70
CA GLU A 54 -2.84 15.63 20.91
C GLU A 54 -2.32 15.55 19.46
N LYS A 55 -1.31 16.37 19.10
CA LYS A 55 -0.68 16.27 17.78
C LYS A 55 -0.11 14.87 17.61
N MET A 56 -0.66 14.14 16.69
CA MET A 56 -0.09 12.87 16.27
C MET A 56 1.20 13.16 15.50
N GLY A 57 2.27 12.46 15.87
CA GLY A 57 3.48 12.43 15.07
C GLY A 57 3.21 11.97 13.65
N LEU A 58 4.12 12.22 12.74
CA LEU A 58 4.03 11.67 11.39
C LEU A 58 3.74 10.18 11.47
N LEU A 59 2.73 9.74 10.72
CA LEU A 59 2.47 8.31 10.52
C LEU A 59 3.78 7.69 10.05
N GLY A 60 4.43 6.95 10.94
CA GLY A 60 5.78 6.46 10.70
C GLY A 60 5.78 5.36 9.66
N TRP A 61 6.00 5.71 8.43
CA TRP A 61 6.21 4.77 7.33
C TRP A 61 7.70 4.49 7.19
N ASN A 62 8.31 4.01 8.25
CA ASN A 62 9.70 3.59 8.20
C ASN A 62 9.82 2.07 8.34
N GLU A 63 11.00 1.54 8.06
CA GLU A 63 11.28 0.11 8.10
C GLU A 63 11.04 -0.50 9.49
N ALA A 64 11.40 0.21 10.55
CA ALA A 64 11.23 -0.27 11.93
C ALA A 64 9.76 -0.44 12.28
N ILE A 65 8.90 0.53 11.94
CA ILE A 65 7.45 0.47 12.19
C ILE A 65 6.82 -0.60 11.29
N ALA A 66 7.21 -0.67 10.02
CA ALA A 66 6.73 -1.71 9.12
C ALA A 66 7.03 -3.12 9.67
N THR A 67 8.24 -3.33 10.20
CA THR A 67 8.62 -4.59 10.85
C THR A 67 7.75 -4.90 12.07
N GLN A 68 7.50 -3.92 12.94
CA GLN A 68 6.60 -4.07 14.07
C GLN A 68 5.16 -4.42 13.66
N LEU A 69 4.65 -3.81 12.59
CA LEU A 69 3.33 -4.11 12.06
C LEU A 69 3.25 -5.55 11.51
N VAL A 70 4.31 -6.01 10.85
CA VAL A 70 4.44 -7.42 10.46
C VAL A 70 4.42 -8.32 11.69
N ASP A 71 5.17 -7.99 12.74
CA ASP A 71 5.18 -8.76 14.00
C ASP A 71 3.79 -8.88 14.59
N VAL A 72 3.06 -7.78 14.70
CA VAL A 72 1.67 -7.78 15.19
C VAL A 72 0.79 -8.67 14.30
N ALA A 73 0.89 -8.58 12.97
CA ALA A 73 0.13 -9.41 12.05
C ALA A 73 0.42 -10.90 12.25
N LEU A 74 1.70 -11.25 12.47
CA LEU A 74 2.14 -12.64 12.70
C LEU A 74 1.64 -13.22 14.02
N THR A 75 1.34 -12.38 15.04
CA THR A 75 0.72 -12.88 16.29
C THR A 75 -0.77 -13.24 16.13
N ARG A 76 -1.39 -12.89 15.01
CA ARG A 76 -2.84 -13.09 14.80
C ARG A 76 -3.12 -14.38 14.04
N PRO A 77 -3.65 -15.45 14.69
CA PRO A 77 -3.79 -16.78 14.07
C PRO A 77 -4.78 -16.80 12.89
N LYS A 78 -5.73 -15.86 12.84
CA LYS A 78 -6.70 -15.75 11.74
C LYS A 78 -6.21 -14.87 10.58
N CYS A 79 -5.07 -14.19 10.71
CA CYS A 79 -4.44 -13.48 9.61
C CYS A 79 -3.82 -14.50 8.65
N ARG A 80 -4.27 -14.55 7.41
CA ARG A 80 -3.85 -15.56 6.41
C ARG A 80 -2.97 -15.01 5.32
N LEU A 81 -3.04 -13.70 5.09
CA LEU A 81 -2.23 -13.01 4.09
C LEU A 81 -1.79 -11.64 4.58
N ILE A 82 -0.64 -11.19 4.08
CA ILE A 82 -0.10 -9.86 4.31
C ILE A 82 0.24 -9.26 2.94
N ALA A 83 -0.27 -8.06 2.66
CA ALA A 83 0.02 -7.32 1.45
C ALA A 83 0.88 -6.09 1.74
N ASN A 84 1.72 -5.69 0.79
CA ASN A 84 2.42 -4.42 0.84
C ASN A 84 1.82 -3.41 -0.13
N ALA A 85 1.41 -2.26 0.38
CA ALA A 85 0.83 -1.18 -0.42
C ALA A 85 1.83 -0.48 -1.36
N LEU A 86 3.13 -0.50 -1.05
CA LEU A 86 4.17 0.26 -1.77
C LEU A 86 5.28 -0.62 -2.36
N GLY A 87 4.93 -1.45 -3.34
CA GLY A 87 5.90 -2.22 -4.12
C GLY A 87 6.34 -3.53 -3.46
N THR A 88 7.43 -4.11 -3.96
CA THR A 88 7.93 -5.41 -3.49
C THR A 88 8.49 -5.30 -2.07
N PRO A 89 8.03 -6.08 -1.09
CA PRO A 89 8.63 -6.08 0.25
C PRO A 89 10.10 -6.53 0.20
N PRO A 90 10.92 -6.21 1.23
CA PRO A 90 12.26 -6.77 1.40
C PRO A 90 12.24 -8.30 1.45
N ALA A 91 13.30 -8.95 0.95
CA ALA A 91 13.35 -10.40 0.80
C ALA A 91 13.26 -11.17 2.14
N ASP A 92 13.83 -10.63 3.21
CA ASP A 92 13.76 -11.15 4.56
C ASP A 92 12.32 -11.10 5.12
N ILE A 93 11.58 -10.03 4.85
CA ILE A 93 10.18 -9.88 5.23
C ILE A 93 9.30 -10.87 4.45
N ILE A 94 9.53 -11.02 3.13
CA ILE A 94 8.83 -12.03 2.32
C ILE A 94 9.03 -13.42 2.93
N LYS A 95 10.27 -13.81 3.14
CA LYS A 95 10.62 -15.10 3.70
C LYS A 95 9.99 -15.31 5.08
N ARG A 96 10.05 -14.31 5.94
CA ARG A 96 9.48 -14.37 7.29
C ARG A 96 7.98 -14.59 7.30
N ILE A 97 7.25 -13.93 6.39
CA ILE A 97 5.80 -14.10 6.24
C ILE A 97 5.50 -15.53 5.75
N GLN A 98 6.20 -16.00 4.72
CA GLN A 98 6.02 -17.33 4.14
C GLN A 98 6.39 -18.45 5.12
N ASP A 99 7.48 -18.34 5.86
CA ASP A 99 7.90 -19.30 6.91
C ASP A 99 6.83 -19.44 8.01
N SER A 100 6.00 -18.41 8.22
CA SER A 100 4.88 -18.45 9.15
C SER A 100 3.62 -19.16 8.61
N GLY A 101 3.67 -19.67 7.37
CA GLY A 101 2.55 -20.31 6.69
C GLY A 101 1.49 -19.33 6.18
N ARG A 102 1.84 -18.04 5.99
CA ARG A 102 0.96 -17.00 5.43
C ARG A 102 1.37 -16.64 4.02
N LEU A 103 0.42 -16.12 3.27
CA LEU A 103 0.66 -15.61 1.92
C LEU A 103 1.13 -14.16 1.96
N VAL A 104 2.07 -13.82 1.07
CA VAL A 104 2.56 -12.46 0.90
C VAL A 104 2.28 -11.96 -0.52
N GLY A 105 1.76 -10.74 -0.62
CA GLY A 105 1.50 -10.08 -1.89
C GLY A 105 1.89 -8.60 -1.88
N ALA A 106 1.74 -7.94 -3.02
CA ALA A 106 1.99 -6.51 -3.11
C ALA A 106 1.15 -5.85 -4.22
N LEU A 107 0.86 -4.55 -4.03
CA LEU A 107 0.21 -3.72 -5.01
C LEU A 107 1.18 -3.29 -6.11
N CYS A 108 0.66 -3.21 -7.33
CA CYS A 108 1.39 -2.64 -8.47
C CYS A 108 0.44 -1.94 -9.45
N GLY A 109 0.91 -0.86 -10.06
CA GLY A 109 0.21 -0.12 -11.11
C GLY A 109 0.83 -0.24 -12.49
N LYS A 110 1.83 -1.13 -12.66
CA LYS A 110 2.55 -1.34 -13.94
C LYS A 110 2.98 -2.79 -14.09
N VAL A 111 2.96 -3.31 -15.32
CA VAL A 111 3.39 -4.69 -15.64
C VAL A 111 4.81 -4.98 -15.15
N LYS A 112 5.74 -4.03 -15.31
CA LYS A 112 7.12 -4.18 -14.83
C LYS A 112 7.20 -4.48 -13.33
N GLN A 113 6.36 -3.83 -12.53
CA GLN A 113 6.29 -4.06 -11.08
C GLN A 113 5.74 -5.45 -10.76
N ALA A 114 4.68 -5.87 -11.45
CA ALA A 114 4.11 -7.21 -11.29
C ALA A 114 5.15 -8.32 -11.59
N VAL A 115 5.91 -8.16 -12.65
CA VAL A 115 7.02 -9.08 -12.99
C VAL A 115 8.11 -9.08 -11.92
N GLN A 116 8.41 -7.93 -11.29
CA GLN A 116 9.33 -7.88 -10.16
C GLN A 116 8.78 -8.60 -8.94
N HIS A 117 7.49 -8.44 -8.62
CA HIS A 117 6.82 -9.17 -7.53
C HIS A 117 6.91 -10.68 -7.74
N LYS A 118 6.59 -11.17 -8.94
CA LYS A 118 6.73 -12.59 -9.29
C LYS A 118 8.17 -13.08 -9.11
N LYS A 119 9.16 -12.33 -9.60
CA LYS A 119 10.59 -12.67 -9.45
C LYS A 119 11.06 -12.71 -8.01
N ALA A 120 10.47 -11.88 -7.14
CA ALA A 120 10.75 -11.87 -5.71
C ALA A 120 10.07 -13.01 -4.95
N GLY A 121 9.24 -13.82 -5.63
CA GLY A 121 8.56 -14.98 -5.04
C GLY A 121 7.31 -14.65 -4.24
N LEU A 122 6.60 -13.55 -4.56
CA LEU A 122 5.32 -13.25 -3.91
C LEU A 122 4.27 -14.28 -4.32
N ASP A 123 3.40 -14.63 -3.37
CA ASP A 123 2.35 -15.64 -3.56
C ASP A 123 1.16 -15.13 -4.37
N PHE A 124 0.93 -13.82 -4.39
CA PHE A 124 -0.11 -13.16 -5.19
C PHE A 124 0.26 -11.72 -5.51
N ILE A 125 -0.39 -11.16 -6.52
CA ILE A 125 -0.18 -9.78 -6.98
C ILE A 125 -1.50 -9.02 -6.94
N ILE A 126 -1.48 -7.76 -6.53
CA ILE A 126 -2.65 -6.87 -6.55
C ILE A 126 -2.44 -5.85 -7.66
N ALA A 127 -3.17 -6.03 -8.76
CA ALA A 127 -3.11 -5.16 -9.93
C ALA A 127 -4.05 -3.97 -9.74
N GLN A 128 -3.51 -2.81 -9.36
CA GLN A 128 -4.28 -1.61 -9.07
C GLN A 128 -4.26 -0.64 -10.25
N GLY A 129 -5.39 -0.49 -10.92
CA GLY A 129 -5.56 0.50 -11.99
C GLY A 129 -5.69 1.94 -11.48
N GLY A 130 -5.58 2.88 -12.40
CA GLY A 130 -5.61 4.33 -12.12
C GLY A 130 -6.91 4.85 -11.51
N GLU A 131 -8.00 4.08 -11.56
CA GLU A 131 -9.27 4.40 -10.91
C GLU A 131 -9.28 4.11 -9.40
N GLY A 132 -8.19 3.55 -8.86
CA GLY A 132 -8.03 3.32 -7.42
C GLY A 132 -7.87 4.60 -6.63
N GLY A 133 -8.14 4.54 -5.33
CA GLY A 133 -7.79 5.61 -4.39
C GLY A 133 -6.32 5.54 -3.97
N GLY A 134 -5.78 6.66 -3.50
CA GLY A 134 -4.40 6.76 -3.04
C GLY A 134 -3.36 6.78 -4.16
N HIS A 135 -2.20 6.18 -3.91
CA HIS A 135 -1.13 6.10 -4.89
C HIS A 135 -1.43 5.05 -5.95
N THR A 136 -1.58 5.47 -7.21
CA THR A 136 -1.87 4.59 -8.35
C THR A 136 -0.85 4.79 -9.47
N GLY A 137 -0.87 3.88 -10.46
CA GLY A 137 -0.26 4.13 -11.76
C GLY A 137 -1.20 4.92 -12.68
N ASP A 138 -0.74 5.15 -13.91
CA ASP A 138 -1.47 5.93 -14.93
C ASP A 138 -2.32 5.04 -15.86
N VAL A 139 -2.24 3.71 -15.71
CA VAL A 139 -2.93 2.75 -16.57
C VAL A 139 -4.27 2.39 -15.96
N GLY A 140 -5.35 2.57 -16.72
CA GLY A 140 -6.69 2.19 -16.28
C GLY A 140 -6.87 0.70 -16.06
N SER A 141 -7.75 0.33 -15.14
CA SER A 141 -7.99 -1.03 -14.67
C SER A 141 -8.27 -2.03 -15.79
N MET A 142 -9.15 -1.69 -16.72
CA MET A 142 -9.52 -2.56 -17.84
C MET A 142 -8.34 -2.90 -18.78
N VAL A 143 -7.32 -2.05 -18.84
CA VAL A 143 -6.12 -2.28 -19.64
C VAL A 143 -5.05 -2.99 -18.82
N LEU A 144 -4.89 -2.58 -17.56
CA LEU A 144 -3.83 -3.08 -16.69
C LEU A 144 -4.01 -4.55 -16.30
N TRP A 145 -5.22 -4.94 -15.91
CA TRP A 145 -5.47 -6.28 -15.37
C TRP A 145 -5.08 -7.40 -16.33
N PRO A 146 -5.58 -7.46 -17.60
CA PRO A 146 -5.18 -8.52 -18.52
C PRO A 146 -3.68 -8.48 -18.83
N GLN A 147 -3.07 -7.29 -18.96
CA GLN A 147 -1.62 -7.19 -19.22
C GLN A 147 -0.79 -7.79 -18.08
N ILE A 148 -1.18 -7.56 -16.83
CA ILE A 148 -0.48 -8.13 -15.67
C ILE A 148 -0.71 -9.64 -15.62
N ILE A 149 -1.95 -10.10 -15.76
CA ILE A 149 -2.31 -11.51 -15.72
C ILE A 149 -1.49 -12.30 -16.75
N ASP A 150 -1.44 -11.84 -18.01
CA ASP A 150 -0.66 -12.46 -19.06
C ASP A 150 0.84 -12.47 -18.75
N ALA A 151 1.36 -11.37 -18.16
CA ALA A 151 2.80 -11.25 -17.87
C ALA A 151 3.26 -12.11 -16.69
N VAL A 152 2.38 -12.39 -15.73
CA VAL A 152 2.74 -13.17 -14.53
C VAL A 152 2.28 -14.64 -14.59
N GLY A 153 1.44 -15.00 -15.58
CA GLY A 153 1.02 -16.39 -15.82
C GLY A 153 0.34 -17.01 -14.61
N ASP A 154 0.91 -18.08 -14.05
CA ASP A 154 0.30 -18.86 -12.96
C ASP A 154 0.24 -18.14 -11.60
N THR A 155 0.88 -16.97 -11.46
CA THR A 155 0.83 -16.21 -10.21
C THR A 155 -0.55 -15.59 -10.02
N PRO A 156 -1.28 -15.86 -8.93
CA PRO A 156 -2.61 -15.29 -8.69
C PRO A 156 -2.62 -13.77 -8.72
N VAL A 157 -3.61 -13.19 -9.43
CA VAL A 157 -3.80 -11.73 -9.51
C VAL A 157 -5.15 -11.35 -8.92
N LEU A 158 -5.12 -10.43 -7.97
CA LEU A 158 -6.31 -9.74 -7.47
C LEU A 158 -6.45 -8.40 -8.19
N ALA A 159 -7.60 -8.19 -8.83
CA ALA A 159 -7.89 -6.95 -9.53
C ALA A 159 -8.30 -5.84 -8.54
N ALA A 160 -7.70 -4.67 -8.67
CA ALA A 160 -7.98 -3.49 -7.84
C ALA A 160 -8.12 -2.23 -8.71
N GLY A 161 -8.77 -1.22 -8.16
CA GLY A 161 -9.01 0.06 -8.84
C GLY A 161 -10.41 0.15 -9.43
N GLY A 162 -11.25 1.00 -8.85
CA GLY A 162 -12.60 1.29 -9.33
C GLY A 162 -13.65 0.19 -9.12
N ILE A 163 -13.37 -0.83 -8.32
CA ILE A 163 -14.32 -1.92 -8.05
C ILE A 163 -15.25 -1.54 -6.89
N GLY A 164 -16.51 -1.25 -7.20
CA GLY A 164 -17.52 -0.84 -6.24
C GLY A 164 -18.82 -1.68 -6.27
N ASN A 165 -18.94 -2.68 -7.18
CA ASN A 165 -20.12 -3.52 -7.26
C ASN A 165 -19.84 -4.87 -7.91
N GLY A 166 -20.83 -5.80 -7.81
CA GLY A 166 -20.69 -7.18 -8.30
C GLY A 166 -20.48 -7.32 -9.82
N ARG A 167 -20.95 -6.37 -10.65
CA ARG A 167 -20.70 -6.41 -12.10
C ARG A 167 -19.23 -6.18 -12.41
N GLN A 168 -18.56 -5.29 -11.67
CA GLN A 168 -17.13 -5.03 -11.81
C GLN A 168 -16.30 -6.22 -11.31
N VAL A 169 -16.74 -6.88 -10.23
CA VAL A 169 -16.14 -8.14 -9.78
C VAL A 169 -16.20 -9.19 -10.88
N LEU A 170 -17.37 -9.38 -11.49
CA LEU A 170 -17.56 -10.34 -12.58
C LEU A 170 -16.70 -9.98 -13.81
N ALA A 171 -16.61 -8.69 -14.16
CA ALA A 171 -15.75 -8.22 -15.23
C ALA A 171 -14.28 -8.51 -14.98
N ALA A 172 -13.77 -8.25 -13.77
CA ALA A 172 -12.41 -8.57 -13.38
C ALA A 172 -12.09 -10.07 -13.48
N MET A 173 -13.01 -10.91 -12.99
CA MET A 173 -12.87 -12.36 -13.10
C MET A 173 -12.93 -12.85 -14.55
N ALA A 174 -13.81 -12.27 -15.39
CA ALA A 174 -13.89 -12.59 -16.82
C ALA A 174 -12.60 -12.21 -17.56
N MET A 175 -11.84 -11.24 -17.09
CA MET A 175 -10.51 -10.87 -17.58
C MET A 175 -9.37 -11.74 -17.04
N GLY A 176 -9.68 -12.75 -16.20
CA GLY A 176 -8.71 -13.72 -15.71
C GLY A 176 -8.20 -13.48 -14.28
N ALA A 177 -8.70 -12.45 -13.58
CA ALA A 177 -8.35 -12.27 -12.17
C ALA A 177 -8.95 -13.39 -11.29
N GLN A 178 -8.20 -13.84 -10.29
CA GLN A 178 -8.65 -14.86 -9.34
C GLN A 178 -9.49 -14.28 -8.21
N GLY A 179 -9.59 -12.96 -8.12
CA GLY A 179 -10.40 -12.25 -7.15
C GLY A 179 -10.22 -10.75 -7.29
N VAL A 180 -10.75 -10.00 -6.32
CA VAL A 180 -10.68 -8.55 -6.30
C VAL A 180 -10.14 -8.02 -4.97
N TRP A 181 -9.58 -6.82 -5.02
CA TRP A 181 -9.14 -6.05 -3.87
C TRP A 181 -9.84 -4.70 -3.90
N SER A 182 -10.81 -4.50 -3.03
CA SER A 182 -11.60 -3.27 -2.97
C SER A 182 -11.27 -2.47 -1.71
N GLY A 183 -11.02 -1.18 -1.88
CA GLY A 183 -10.71 -0.24 -0.80
C GLY A 183 -11.80 0.81 -0.63
N SER A 184 -11.93 1.76 -1.57
CA SER A 184 -12.83 2.92 -1.46
C SER A 184 -14.31 2.59 -1.30
N LEU A 185 -14.73 1.35 -1.63
CA LEU A 185 -16.09 0.88 -1.38
C LEU A 185 -16.46 0.89 0.12
N TRP A 186 -15.46 0.81 1.00
CA TRP A 186 -15.64 0.69 2.44
C TRP A 186 -15.51 2.02 3.20
N LEU A 187 -15.23 3.13 2.50
CA LEU A 187 -15.18 4.49 3.01
C LEU A 187 -16.54 5.19 2.93
#